data_e14d6429b7fe288056995397c7a67308
#
_entry.id   e14d6429b7fe288056995397c7a67308
#
_cell.length_a   1.000
_cell.length_b   1.000
_cell.length_c   1.000
_cell.angle_alpha   90.00
_cell.angle_beta   90.00
_cell.angle_gamma   90.00
#
_symmetry.space_group_name_H-M   'P 1'
#
loop_
_entity.id
_entity.type
_entity.pdbx_description
1 polymer ?
#
loop_
_entity_poly.entity_id
_entity_poly.type
_entity_poly.pdbx_seq_one_letter_code
_entity_poly.pdbx_strand_id
1 'polypeptide(L)'
;ALTFVLPLDDQVFTRELWESATECPVVFPDGVGVVGWMVPGGRAIAEKTAELMEKYDVAIWAHHGMFCSGEDFDLTFGLMHTVEKSAEILVKILSMTPRKIQTITPENFRELAHDFNVTLPEEFLYEKKK
;
A
#
# COMPACT_ATOMS: atom_id res chain seq x y z
N ALA A 1 0.57 9.55 8.74
CA ALA A 1 0.03 9.02 10.00
C ALA A 1 0.33 7.53 10.19
N LEU A 2 0.04 6.67 9.20
CA LEU A 2 0.18 5.21 9.33
C LEU A 2 1.59 4.73 9.70
N THR A 3 2.64 5.42 9.24
CA THR A 3 4.02 5.05 9.56
C THR A 3 4.38 5.20 11.04
N PHE A 4 3.52 5.82 11.85
CA PHE A 4 3.66 5.91 13.31
C PHE A 4 3.02 4.74 14.07
N VAL A 5 2.11 4.00 13.42
CA VAL A 5 1.26 3.00 14.10
C VAL A 5 1.33 1.60 13.48
N LEU A 6 1.88 1.47 12.28
CA LEU A 6 2.10 0.19 11.60
C LEU A 6 3.59 -0.16 11.55
N PRO A 7 3.95 -1.46 11.61
CA PRO A 7 5.28 -1.89 11.25
C PRO A 7 5.70 -1.38 9.87
N LEU A 8 6.93 -0.92 9.71
CA LEU A 8 7.47 -0.44 8.43
C LEU A 8 7.86 -1.63 7.55
N ASP A 9 6.87 -2.28 7.00
CA ASP A 9 6.95 -3.52 6.25
C ASP A 9 6.04 -3.47 5.04
N ASP A 10 6.57 -3.85 3.85
CA ASP A 10 5.84 -3.77 2.58
C ASP A 10 4.56 -4.62 2.58
N GLN A 11 4.64 -5.83 3.14
CA GLN A 11 3.48 -6.73 3.19
C GLN A 11 2.39 -6.20 4.13
N VAL A 12 2.78 -5.70 5.30
CA VAL A 12 1.84 -5.14 6.28
C VAL A 12 1.13 -3.94 5.69
N PHE A 13 1.87 -2.98 5.13
CA PHE A 13 1.28 -1.78 4.51
C PHE A 13 0.37 -2.13 3.34
N THR A 14 0.83 -3.00 2.44
CA THR A 14 0.02 -3.42 1.29
C THR A 14 -1.30 -4.03 1.73
N ARG A 15 -1.26 -5.00 2.64
CA ARG A 15 -2.47 -5.68 3.11
C ARG A 15 -3.42 -4.75 3.85
N GLU A 16 -2.91 -3.93 4.74
CA GLU A 16 -3.73 -2.97 5.50
C GLU A 16 -4.42 -1.96 4.59
N LEU A 17 -3.74 -1.47 3.55
CA LEU A 17 -4.34 -0.57 2.57
C LEU A 17 -5.36 -1.29 1.68
N TRP A 18 -5.03 -2.47 1.17
CA TRP A 18 -5.96 -3.25 0.34
C TRP A 18 -7.24 -3.62 1.09
N GLU A 19 -7.13 -3.98 2.36
CA GLU A 19 -8.26 -4.31 3.22
C GLU A 19 -9.18 -3.13 3.49
N SER A 20 -8.73 -1.92 3.20
CA SER A 20 -9.46 -0.67 3.51
C SER A 20 -10.25 -0.10 2.34
N ALA A 21 -9.98 -0.51 1.11
CA ALA A 21 -10.72 -0.06 -0.07
C ALA A 21 -10.61 -1.07 -1.22
N THR A 22 -11.75 -1.43 -1.78
CA THR A 22 -11.89 -2.46 -2.83
C THR A 22 -11.06 -2.16 -4.08
N GLU A 23 -10.88 -0.90 -4.43
CA GLU A 23 -10.13 -0.47 -5.62
C GLU A 23 -8.62 -0.72 -5.50
N CYS A 24 -8.09 -0.81 -4.30
CA CYS A 24 -6.64 -0.86 -4.07
C CYS A 24 -5.93 -1.99 -4.80
N PRO A 25 -6.35 -3.27 -4.71
CA PRO A 25 -5.65 -4.34 -5.42
C PRO A 25 -5.75 -4.24 -6.94
N VAL A 26 -6.71 -3.50 -7.46
CA VAL A 26 -6.86 -3.24 -8.90
C VAL A 26 -5.93 -2.11 -9.35
N VAL A 27 -5.83 -1.04 -8.56
CA VAL A 27 -5.05 0.17 -8.90
C VAL A 27 -3.55 -0.02 -8.63
N PHE A 28 -3.18 -0.70 -7.54
CA PHE A 28 -1.79 -1.05 -7.25
C PHE A 28 -1.65 -2.53 -6.90
N PRO A 29 -1.76 -3.40 -7.92
CA PRO A 29 -1.73 -4.86 -7.71
C PRO A 29 -0.38 -5.38 -7.23
N ASP A 30 0.71 -4.65 -7.47
CA ASP A 30 2.05 -5.00 -6.98
C ASP A 30 2.26 -4.62 -5.51
N GLY A 31 1.35 -3.86 -4.92
CA GLY A 31 1.45 -3.39 -3.55
C GLY A 31 2.24 -2.09 -3.41
N VAL A 32 2.71 -1.82 -2.21
CA VAL A 32 3.50 -0.63 -1.87
C VAL A 32 4.80 -1.03 -1.18
N GLY A 33 5.87 -0.29 -1.46
CA GLY A 33 7.12 -0.39 -0.72
C GLY A 33 7.22 0.68 0.36
N VAL A 34 7.94 0.40 1.44
CA VAL A 34 8.10 1.31 2.58
C VAL A 34 9.58 1.54 2.86
N VAL A 35 9.97 2.81 2.91
CA VAL A 35 11.32 3.22 3.33
C VAL A 35 11.25 3.68 4.78
N GLY A 36 12.08 3.10 5.65
CA GLY A 36 12.31 3.58 7.00
C GLY A 36 12.81 5.02 6.99
N TRP A 37 12.70 5.71 8.12
CA TRP A 37 13.13 7.11 8.18
C TRP A 37 14.60 7.28 7.77
N MET A 38 14.84 8.19 6.84
CA MET A 38 16.15 8.65 6.38
C MET A 38 16.12 10.15 6.18
N VAL A 39 17.29 10.79 6.21
CA VAL A 39 17.40 12.22 5.90
C VAL A 39 16.95 12.46 4.46
N PRO A 40 15.94 13.31 4.21
CA PRO A 40 15.45 13.60 2.87
C PRO A 40 16.50 14.40 2.06
N GLY A 41 16.50 14.22 0.75
CA GLY A 41 17.42 14.87 -0.17
C GLY A 41 18.81 14.23 -0.25
N GLY A 42 19.07 13.21 0.56
CA GLY A 42 20.35 12.47 0.55
C GLY A 42 20.38 11.35 -0.48
N ARG A 43 21.59 10.88 -0.78
CA ARG A 43 21.80 9.76 -1.72
C ARG A 43 21.20 8.46 -1.20
N ALA A 44 21.32 8.18 0.09
CA ALA A 44 20.85 6.94 0.68
C ALA A 44 19.33 6.72 0.47
N ILE A 45 18.52 7.75 0.69
CA ILE A 45 17.08 7.66 0.48
C ILE A 45 16.71 7.59 -1.00
N ALA A 46 17.47 8.26 -1.86
CA ALA A 46 17.28 8.18 -3.31
C ALA A 46 17.55 6.75 -3.84
N GLU A 47 18.65 6.14 -3.42
CA GLU A 47 19.01 4.76 -3.81
C GLU A 47 17.97 3.75 -3.29
N LYS A 48 17.54 3.89 -2.04
CA LYS A 48 16.51 3.01 -1.46
C LYS A 48 15.16 3.15 -2.15
N THR A 49 14.77 4.37 -2.50
CA THR A 49 13.54 4.65 -3.26
C THR A 49 13.62 4.03 -4.66
N ALA A 50 14.72 4.23 -5.38
CA ALA A 50 14.93 3.64 -6.70
C ALA A 50 14.85 2.12 -6.66
N GLU A 51 15.46 1.49 -5.67
CA GLU A 51 15.41 0.03 -5.46
C GLU A 51 13.97 -0.46 -5.27
N LEU A 52 13.16 0.23 -4.46
CA LEU A 52 11.75 -0.12 -4.27
C LEU A 52 10.92 0.11 -5.54
N MET A 53 11.20 1.16 -6.30
CA MET A 53 10.47 1.49 -7.53
C MET A 53 10.75 0.52 -8.69
N GLU A 54 11.71 -0.38 -8.57
CA GLU A 54 11.86 -1.50 -9.49
C GLU A 54 10.74 -2.54 -9.32
N LYS A 55 10.17 -2.64 -8.13
CA LYS A 55 9.12 -3.61 -7.79
C LYS A 55 7.75 -2.97 -7.63
N TYR A 56 7.67 -1.76 -7.12
CA TYR A 56 6.44 -1.07 -6.76
C TYR A 56 6.27 0.24 -7.52
N ASP A 57 5.03 0.60 -7.81
CA ASP A 57 4.69 1.93 -8.33
C ASP A 57 4.50 2.96 -7.21
N VAL A 58 4.54 2.52 -5.96
CA VAL A 58 4.38 3.35 -4.77
C VAL A 58 5.50 3.08 -3.77
N ALA A 59 6.20 4.11 -3.36
CA ALA A 59 7.18 4.06 -2.27
C ALA A 59 6.77 5.05 -1.17
N ILE A 60 6.52 4.54 0.03
CA ILE A 60 6.13 5.33 1.20
C ILE A 60 7.38 5.65 2.01
N TRP A 61 7.62 6.94 2.24
CA TRP A 61 8.70 7.41 3.12
C TRP A 61 8.13 7.60 4.52
N ALA A 62 8.66 6.88 5.49
CA ALA A 62 8.25 6.99 6.88
C ALA A 62 8.29 8.45 7.35
N HIS A 63 7.20 8.91 7.94
CA HIS A 63 7.03 10.24 8.53
C HIS A 63 7.20 11.41 7.55
N HIS A 64 7.10 11.16 6.23
CA HIS A 64 7.33 12.19 5.21
C HIS A 64 6.18 12.23 4.19
N GLY A 65 6.06 11.20 3.36
CA GLY A 65 5.07 11.17 2.28
C GLY A 65 5.21 9.94 1.41
N MET A 66 4.78 10.02 0.15
CA MET A 66 4.91 8.92 -0.80
C MET A 66 5.38 9.42 -2.17
N PHE A 67 6.01 8.52 -2.91
CA PHE A 67 6.32 8.66 -4.32
C PHE A 67 5.50 7.65 -5.11
N CYS A 68 4.94 8.09 -6.24
CA CYS A 68 4.24 7.24 -7.18
C CYS A 68 4.84 7.41 -8.58
N SER A 69 4.80 6.32 -9.35
CA SER A 69 5.17 6.30 -10.77
C SER A 69 4.04 5.72 -11.60
N GLY A 70 3.95 6.11 -12.85
CA GLY A 70 2.96 5.64 -13.80
C GLY A 70 3.21 6.17 -15.20
N GLU A 71 2.38 5.75 -16.15
CA GLU A 71 2.53 6.08 -17.57
C GLU A 71 2.29 7.56 -17.88
N ASP A 72 1.37 8.18 -17.15
CA ASP A 72 1.02 9.59 -17.31
C ASP A 72 0.58 10.23 -15.99
N PHE A 73 0.36 11.54 -16.00
CA PHE A 73 -0.01 12.29 -14.80
C PHE A 73 -1.38 11.92 -14.26
N ASP A 74 -2.37 11.66 -15.12
CA ASP A 74 -3.73 11.35 -14.69
C ASP A 74 -3.79 10.01 -13.99
N LEU A 75 -3.16 8.98 -14.56
CA LEU A 75 -3.07 7.64 -13.96
C LEU A 75 -2.26 7.66 -12.67
N THR A 76 -1.13 8.36 -12.65
CA THR A 76 -0.26 8.46 -11.48
C THR A 76 -0.93 9.24 -10.35
N PHE A 77 -1.65 10.32 -10.66
CA PHE A 77 -2.46 11.05 -9.68
C PHE A 77 -3.58 10.17 -9.12
N GLY A 78 -4.28 9.42 -9.97
CA GLY A 78 -5.31 8.47 -9.56
C GLY A 78 -4.77 7.38 -8.62
N LEU A 79 -3.58 6.86 -8.91
CA LEU A 79 -2.88 5.91 -8.04
C LEU A 79 -2.59 6.54 -6.67
N MET A 80 -1.97 7.71 -6.63
CA MET A 80 -1.65 8.41 -5.39
C MET A 80 -2.91 8.72 -4.58
N HIS A 81 -3.97 9.19 -5.25
CA HIS A 81 -5.25 9.48 -4.63
C HIS A 81 -5.90 8.23 -4.01
N THR A 82 -5.81 7.09 -4.69
CA THR A 82 -6.33 5.80 -4.17
C THR A 82 -5.57 5.36 -2.93
N VAL A 83 -4.25 5.43 -2.93
CA VAL A 83 -3.42 5.12 -1.75
C VAL A 83 -3.76 6.05 -0.58
N GLU A 84 -3.83 7.36 -0.81
CA GLU A 84 -4.16 8.34 0.21
C GLU A 84 -5.56 8.12 0.78
N LYS A 85 -6.55 7.82 -0.07
CA LYS A 85 -7.92 7.56 0.33
C LYS A 85 -8.04 6.31 1.21
N SER A 86 -7.38 5.22 0.82
CA SER A 86 -7.37 4.01 1.64
C SER A 86 -6.65 4.22 2.98
N ALA A 87 -5.57 4.99 2.98
CA ALA A 87 -4.86 5.37 4.20
C ALA A 87 -5.74 6.23 5.12
N GLU A 88 -6.50 7.17 4.59
CA GLU A 88 -7.46 7.98 5.35
C GLU A 88 -8.54 7.12 5.99
N ILE A 89 -9.10 6.17 5.25
CA ILE A 89 -10.09 5.21 5.77
C ILE A 89 -9.48 4.39 6.91
N LEU A 90 -8.28 3.85 6.71
CA LEU A 90 -7.60 3.05 7.73
C LEU A 90 -7.31 3.85 9.01
N VAL A 91 -6.87 5.09 8.88
CA VAL A 91 -6.66 5.99 10.05
C VAL A 91 -7.96 6.18 10.83
N LYS A 92 -9.08 6.37 10.15
CA LYS A 92 -10.40 6.48 10.78
C LYS A 92 -10.78 5.19 11.51
N ILE A 93 -10.59 4.03 10.88
CA ILE A 93 -10.87 2.73 11.50
C ILE A 93 -10.04 2.55 12.77
N LEU A 94 -8.75 2.76 12.71
CA LEU A 94 -7.84 2.61 13.85
C LEU A 94 -8.09 3.62 14.97
N SER A 95 -8.74 4.75 14.65
CA SER A 95 -9.18 5.74 15.64
C SER A 95 -10.47 5.34 16.35
N MET A 96 -11.25 4.45 15.75
CA MET A 96 -12.56 4.01 16.28
C MET A 96 -12.47 2.73 17.10
N THR A 97 -11.56 1.83 16.78
CA THR A 97 -11.48 0.50 17.35
C THR A 97 -10.04 -0.03 17.34
N PRO A 98 -9.63 -0.83 18.33
CA PRO A 98 -8.30 -1.45 18.35
C PRO A 98 -8.12 -2.53 17.29
N ARG A 99 -9.22 -3.02 16.70
CA ARG A 99 -9.19 -4.04 15.65
C ARG A 99 -10.39 -3.94 14.72
N LYS A 100 -10.19 -4.32 13.46
CA LYS A 100 -11.28 -4.50 12.51
C LYS A 100 -12.14 -5.71 12.91
N ILE A 101 -13.44 -5.59 12.85
CA ILE A 101 -14.37 -6.69 13.09
C ILE A 101 -14.47 -7.56 11.82
N GLN A 102 -14.49 -6.91 10.67
CA GLN A 102 -14.50 -7.53 9.34
C GLN A 102 -13.65 -6.70 8.38
N THR A 103 -13.25 -7.30 7.29
CA THR A 103 -12.44 -6.64 6.25
C THR A 103 -12.61 -7.36 4.93
N ILE A 104 -12.04 -6.81 3.85
CA ILE A 104 -11.90 -7.50 2.57
C ILE A 104 -10.94 -8.67 2.78
N THR A 105 -11.33 -9.86 2.39
CA THR A 105 -10.57 -11.09 2.64
C THR A 105 -9.63 -11.44 1.49
N PRO A 106 -8.63 -12.34 1.69
CA PRO A 106 -7.83 -12.87 0.60
C PRO A 106 -8.65 -13.51 -0.53
N GLU A 107 -9.76 -14.17 -0.20
CA GLU A 107 -10.69 -14.74 -1.19
C GLU A 107 -11.33 -13.63 -2.04
N ASN A 108 -11.76 -12.54 -1.39
CA ASN A 108 -12.29 -11.38 -2.11
C ASN A 108 -11.25 -10.75 -3.03
N PHE A 109 -9.98 -10.69 -2.61
CA PHE A 109 -8.89 -10.21 -3.47
C PHE A 109 -8.68 -11.11 -4.69
N ARG A 110 -8.82 -12.43 -4.55
CA ARG A 110 -8.73 -13.36 -5.68
C ARG A 110 -9.89 -13.18 -6.67
N GLU A 111 -11.11 -12.95 -6.16
CA GLU A 111 -12.27 -12.63 -7.00
C GLU A 111 -12.05 -11.32 -7.78
N LEU A 112 -11.57 -10.28 -7.11
CA LEU A 112 -11.22 -9.00 -7.75
C LEU A 112 -10.15 -9.20 -8.83
N ALA A 113 -9.10 -9.94 -8.52
CA ALA A 113 -8.01 -10.20 -9.46
C ALA A 113 -8.51 -10.93 -10.72
N HIS A 114 -9.40 -11.90 -10.56
CA HIS A 114 -10.02 -12.60 -11.66
C HIS A 114 -10.89 -11.67 -12.51
N ASP A 115 -11.81 -10.92 -11.89
CA ASP A 115 -12.79 -10.10 -12.60
C ASP A 115 -12.17 -8.89 -13.30
N PHE A 116 -11.12 -8.31 -12.70
CA PHE A 116 -10.39 -7.16 -13.28
C PHE A 116 -9.13 -7.55 -14.04
N ASN A 117 -8.86 -8.86 -14.20
CA ASN A 117 -7.72 -9.38 -14.94
C ASN A 117 -6.37 -8.79 -14.46
N VAL A 118 -6.16 -8.77 -13.16
CA VAL A 118 -4.89 -8.38 -12.54
C VAL A 118 -4.26 -9.57 -11.84
N THR A 119 -2.94 -9.58 -11.70
CA THR A 119 -2.19 -10.60 -10.98
C THR A 119 -1.72 -10.02 -9.65
N LEU A 120 -2.08 -10.66 -8.54
CA LEU A 120 -1.68 -10.25 -7.20
C LEU A 120 -0.56 -11.17 -6.68
N PRO A 121 0.51 -10.61 -6.08
CA PRO A 121 1.54 -11.43 -5.43
C PRO A 121 0.95 -12.29 -4.31
N GLU A 122 1.24 -13.58 -4.32
CA GLU A 122 0.75 -14.53 -3.31
C GLU A 122 1.19 -14.15 -1.88
N GLU A 123 2.33 -13.50 -1.73
CA GLU A 123 2.83 -13.04 -0.42
C GLU A 123 1.86 -12.10 0.31
N PHE A 124 0.99 -11.38 -0.42
CA PHE A 124 -0.03 -10.49 0.16
C PHE A 124 -1.36 -11.20 0.44
N LEU A 125 -1.52 -12.44 -0.04
CA LEU A 125 -2.76 -13.20 0.04
C LEU A 125 -2.76 -14.31 1.10
N TYR A 126 -1.67 -14.45 1.86
CA TYR A 126 -1.62 -15.42 2.94
C TYR A 126 -2.52 -15.01 4.11
N GLU A 127 -3.32 -15.98 4.59
CA GLU A 127 -3.96 -15.83 5.89
C GLU A 127 -2.90 -15.81 6.98
N LYS A 128 -3.02 -14.85 7.91
CA LYS A 128 -2.24 -14.93 9.15
C LYS A 128 -2.64 -16.23 9.84
N LYS A 129 -1.73 -17.17 10.00
CA LYS A 129 -1.95 -18.30 10.89
C LYS A 129 -2.31 -17.72 12.26
N LYS A 130 -3.49 -18.06 12.71
CA LYS A 130 -3.96 -17.68 14.04
C LYS A 130 -3.03 -18.22 15.12
#